data_f7c85d843fb77dc67d60d67c81625282
#
_entry.id   f7c85d843fb77dc67d60d67c81625282
#
_cell.length_a   1.000
_cell.length_b   1.000
_cell.length_c   1.000
_cell.angle_alpha   90.00
_cell.angle_beta   90.00
_cell.angle_gamma   90.00
#
_symmetry.space_group_name_H-M   'P 1'
#
loop_
_entity.id
_entity.type
_entity.pdbx_description
1 polymer ?
#
loop_
_entity_poly.entity_id
_entity_poly.type
_entity_poly.pdbx_seq_one_letter_code
_entity_poly.pdbx_strand_id
1 'polypeptide(L)'
;MSALKMADIPTLVVSAGLKVKPYVPFMDLGGSPGRDIRTGKALDNAEEVLNKAKVAGENLAKTADYLVIGESIPGGTTTALSVLLAMGVDAKGKVSSSMPFNPHDLKIKTAEAALEAAEIEAGEFADEPIMAVSSVGDPMHPALAGLVLGAAKHVPVIMAGGTQMAAVLAVVVASLSYLLIGRLG
;
A
#
# COMPACT_ATOMS: atom_id res chain seq x y z
N MET A 1 -17.11 8.37 5.85
CA MET A 1 -18.24 8.14 4.90
C MET A 1 -19.36 9.19 5.04
N SER A 2 -19.83 9.55 6.26
CA SER A 2 -20.90 10.54 6.43
C SER A 2 -20.58 11.91 5.83
N ALA A 3 -19.37 12.42 6.03
CA ALA A 3 -18.93 13.70 5.46
C ALA A 3 -18.92 13.70 3.92
N LEU A 4 -18.47 12.63 3.30
CA LEU A 4 -18.47 12.49 1.83
C LEU A 4 -19.90 12.48 1.28
N LYS A 5 -20.82 11.77 1.96
CA LYS A 5 -22.21 11.74 1.59
C LYS A 5 -22.89 13.12 1.74
N MET A 6 -22.56 13.86 2.81
CA MET A 6 -23.09 15.22 3.02
C MET A 6 -22.58 16.22 1.99
N ALA A 7 -21.36 16.02 1.52
CA ALA A 7 -20.72 16.87 0.50
C ALA A 7 -21.02 16.41 -0.94
N ASP A 8 -21.86 15.37 -1.11
CA ASP A 8 -22.20 14.75 -2.40
C ASP A 8 -20.96 14.37 -3.24
N ILE A 9 -19.91 13.89 -2.56
CA ILE A 9 -18.69 13.46 -3.23
C ILE A 9 -18.83 12.01 -3.67
N PRO A 10 -18.72 11.70 -4.98
CA PRO A 10 -18.75 10.34 -5.49
C PRO A 10 -17.68 9.48 -4.83
N THR A 11 -18.06 8.31 -4.33
CA THR A 11 -17.17 7.42 -3.60
C THR A 11 -17.25 6.02 -4.18
N LEU A 12 -16.08 5.45 -4.54
CA LEU A 12 -15.94 4.06 -4.94
C LEU A 12 -15.18 3.31 -3.84
N VAL A 13 -15.76 2.21 -3.36
CA VAL A 13 -15.09 1.28 -2.45
C VAL A 13 -14.29 0.28 -3.27
N VAL A 14 -13.04 0.06 -2.90
CA VAL A 14 -12.15 -0.90 -3.55
C VAL A 14 -11.75 -2.00 -2.55
N SER A 15 -11.86 -3.24 -2.97
CA SER A 15 -11.45 -4.43 -2.21
C SER A 15 -10.16 -4.99 -2.80
N ALA A 16 -9.15 -5.15 -1.96
CA ALA A 16 -7.91 -5.84 -2.29
C ALA A 16 -7.65 -6.91 -1.21
N GLY A 17 -8.22 -8.09 -1.41
CA GLY A 17 -8.07 -9.22 -0.49
C GLY A 17 -8.84 -9.10 0.82
N LEU A 18 -9.96 -8.38 0.87
CA LEU A 18 -10.79 -8.31 2.08
C LEU A 18 -11.40 -9.66 2.43
N LYS A 19 -11.23 -10.10 3.69
CA LYS A 19 -11.87 -11.32 4.23
C LYS A 19 -13.38 -11.20 4.26
N VAL A 20 -13.91 -10.04 4.65
CA VAL A 20 -15.33 -9.72 4.67
C VAL A 20 -15.60 -8.69 3.58
N LYS A 21 -16.45 -9.06 2.62
CA LYS A 21 -16.77 -8.15 1.50
C LYS A 21 -17.70 -7.02 1.97
N PRO A 22 -17.52 -5.80 1.41
CA PRO A 22 -18.40 -4.67 1.73
C PRO A 22 -19.86 -4.91 1.36
N TYR A 23 -20.81 -4.37 2.14
CA TYR A 23 -22.25 -4.40 1.86
C TYR A 23 -22.69 -3.25 0.93
N VAL A 24 -21.79 -2.69 0.16
CA VAL A 24 -22.02 -1.63 -0.84
C VAL A 24 -21.39 -2.06 -2.16
N PRO A 25 -21.78 -1.50 -3.31
CA PRO A 25 -21.07 -1.72 -4.55
C PRO A 25 -19.58 -1.42 -4.39
N PHE A 26 -18.74 -2.30 -4.86
CA PHE A 26 -17.28 -2.16 -4.77
C PHE A 26 -16.58 -2.75 -6.00
N MET A 27 -15.40 -2.28 -6.27
CA MET A 27 -14.47 -2.86 -7.24
C MET A 27 -13.60 -3.90 -6.55
N ASP A 28 -13.53 -5.11 -7.07
CA ASP A 28 -12.65 -6.16 -6.54
C ASP A 28 -11.37 -6.27 -7.39
N LEU A 29 -10.24 -5.97 -6.78
CA LEU A 29 -8.93 -6.12 -7.40
C LEU A 29 -8.35 -7.54 -7.24
N GLY A 30 -9.12 -8.43 -6.64
CA GLY A 30 -8.64 -9.77 -6.29
C GLY A 30 -7.77 -9.74 -5.04
N GLY A 31 -6.90 -10.74 -4.95
CA GLY A 31 -6.06 -10.92 -3.79
C GLY A 31 -6.71 -11.76 -2.69
N SER A 32 -5.94 -12.04 -1.67
CA SER A 32 -6.35 -12.71 -0.45
C SER A 32 -5.96 -11.87 0.77
N PRO A 33 -6.59 -12.05 1.94
CA PRO A 33 -6.14 -11.38 3.15
C PRO A 33 -4.66 -11.64 3.40
N GLY A 34 -3.92 -10.57 3.77
CA GLY A 34 -2.52 -10.68 4.12
C GLY A 34 -2.31 -11.65 5.29
N ARG A 35 -1.22 -12.40 5.25
CA ARG A 35 -0.78 -13.24 6.36
C ARG A 35 -0.11 -12.40 7.43
N ASP A 36 0.16 -13.00 8.57
CA ASP A 36 1.00 -12.41 9.60
C ASP A 36 2.39 -12.11 9.00
N ILE A 37 2.78 -10.85 9.02
CA ILE A 37 4.06 -10.39 8.43
C ILE A 37 5.27 -11.10 9.06
N ARG A 38 5.14 -11.57 10.32
CA ARG A 38 6.20 -12.33 11.00
C ARG A 38 6.48 -13.70 10.38
N THR A 39 5.75 -14.08 9.36
CA THR A 39 6.07 -15.25 8.53
C THR A 39 7.06 -14.95 7.42
N GLY A 40 7.38 -13.68 7.18
CA GLY A 40 8.21 -13.25 6.06
C GLY A 40 7.59 -13.47 4.67
N LYS A 41 6.32 -13.87 4.62
CA LYS A 41 5.55 -14.19 3.39
C LYS A 41 4.14 -13.66 3.50
N ALA A 42 4.01 -12.34 3.51
CA ALA A 42 2.74 -11.65 3.74
C ALA A 42 1.74 -11.86 2.59
N LEU A 43 2.18 -11.82 1.34
CA LEU A 43 1.33 -11.88 0.15
C LEU A 43 1.89 -12.83 -0.91
N ASP A 44 1.00 -13.58 -1.57
CA ASP A 44 1.39 -14.46 -2.69
C ASP A 44 1.21 -13.79 -4.07
N ASN A 45 0.41 -12.73 -4.15
CA ASN A 45 -0.09 -12.19 -5.41
C ASN A 45 0.00 -10.66 -5.50
N ALA A 46 1.00 -10.05 -4.85
CA ALA A 46 1.18 -8.60 -4.82
C ALA A 46 1.31 -8.00 -6.23
N GLU A 47 2.07 -8.63 -7.12
CA GLU A 47 2.25 -8.16 -8.49
C GLU A 47 0.95 -8.22 -9.31
N GLU A 48 0.16 -9.29 -9.15
CA GLU A 48 -1.14 -9.42 -9.83
C GLU A 48 -2.11 -8.31 -9.38
N VAL A 49 -2.18 -8.05 -8.07
CA VAL A 49 -3.01 -6.97 -7.50
C VAL A 49 -2.54 -5.62 -8.01
N LEU A 50 -1.22 -5.35 -8.03
CA LEU A 50 -0.65 -4.11 -8.57
C LEU A 50 -1.09 -3.90 -10.03
N ASN A 51 -0.95 -4.92 -10.87
CA ASN A 51 -1.26 -4.81 -12.29
C ASN A 51 -2.75 -4.61 -12.56
N LYS A 52 -3.64 -5.31 -11.84
CA LYS A 52 -5.09 -5.07 -11.90
C LYS A 52 -5.45 -3.66 -11.42
N ALA A 53 -4.84 -3.21 -10.32
CA ALA A 53 -5.06 -1.88 -9.78
C ALA A 53 -4.58 -0.79 -10.75
N LYS A 54 -3.48 -0.99 -11.45
CA LYS A 54 -2.97 -0.07 -12.46
C LYS A 54 -3.96 0.14 -13.60
N VAL A 55 -4.51 -0.96 -14.15
CA VAL A 55 -5.58 -0.89 -15.17
C VAL A 55 -6.83 -0.20 -14.62
N ALA A 56 -7.21 -0.48 -13.38
CA ALA A 56 -8.33 0.17 -12.71
C ALA A 56 -8.10 1.68 -12.56
N GLY A 57 -6.91 2.11 -12.14
CA GLY A 57 -6.50 3.51 -12.03
C GLY A 57 -6.57 4.25 -13.36
N GLU A 58 -6.07 3.65 -14.44
CA GLU A 58 -6.15 4.20 -15.81
C GLU A 58 -7.61 4.39 -16.27
N ASN A 59 -8.52 3.48 -15.89
CA ASN A 59 -9.94 3.59 -16.24
C ASN A 59 -10.67 4.63 -15.37
N LEU A 60 -10.39 4.70 -14.08
CA LEU A 60 -10.97 5.72 -13.20
C LEU A 60 -10.58 7.14 -13.61
N ALA A 61 -9.35 7.32 -14.06
CA ALA A 61 -8.85 8.61 -14.55
C ALA A 61 -9.63 9.15 -15.77
N LYS A 62 -10.33 8.30 -16.52
CA LYS A 62 -11.20 8.72 -17.64
C LYS A 62 -12.53 9.32 -17.19
N THR A 63 -12.87 9.17 -15.93
CA THR A 63 -14.19 9.55 -15.37
C THR A 63 -14.14 10.70 -14.37
N ALA A 64 -12.95 11.24 -14.11
CA ALA A 64 -12.76 12.29 -13.11
C ALA A 64 -11.61 13.22 -13.49
N ASP A 65 -11.69 14.48 -13.06
CA ASP A 65 -10.63 15.48 -13.27
C ASP A 65 -9.45 15.29 -12.31
N TYR A 66 -9.67 14.64 -11.19
CA TYR A 66 -8.66 14.22 -10.21
C TYR A 66 -9.19 13.08 -9.34
N LEU A 67 -8.31 12.32 -8.72
CA LEU A 67 -8.67 11.25 -7.79
C LEU A 67 -8.13 11.54 -6.38
N VAL A 68 -8.96 11.28 -5.38
CA VAL A 68 -8.54 11.23 -3.98
C VAL A 68 -8.56 9.78 -3.53
N ILE A 69 -7.41 9.23 -3.17
CA ILE A 69 -7.25 7.83 -2.79
C ILE A 69 -6.93 7.76 -1.29
N GLY A 70 -7.78 7.07 -0.54
CA GLY A 70 -7.62 6.80 0.89
C GLY A 70 -7.63 5.31 1.20
N GLU A 71 -7.22 4.95 2.41
CA GLU A 71 -7.19 3.56 2.87
C GLU A 71 -7.89 3.40 4.23
N SER A 72 -8.27 2.16 4.53
CA SER A 72 -8.79 1.77 5.84
C SER A 72 -8.43 0.30 6.09
N ILE A 73 -7.36 0.08 6.85
CA ILE A 73 -6.88 -1.26 7.21
C ILE A 73 -6.54 -1.34 8.70
N PRO A 74 -6.78 -2.48 9.37
CA PRO A 74 -6.34 -2.68 10.75
C PRO A 74 -4.83 -2.96 10.80
N GLY A 75 -4.14 -2.36 11.80
CA GLY A 75 -2.71 -2.61 12.03
C GLY A 75 -1.76 -2.04 10.96
N GLY A 76 -2.25 -1.31 9.99
CA GLY A 76 -1.52 -0.86 8.80
C GLY A 76 -0.27 -0.04 9.07
N THR A 77 -0.16 0.64 10.22
CA THR A 77 1.07 1.38 10.55
C THR A 77 2.26 0.47 10.87
N THR A 78 2.02 -0.78 11.27
CA THR A 78 3.08 -1.78 11.50
C THR A 78 3.55 -2.38 10.18
N THR A 79 2.63 -2.76 9.29
CA THR A 79 2.98 -3.24 7.95
C THR A 79 3.66 -2.16 7.13
N ALA A 80 3.21 -0.90 7.23
CA ALA A 80 3.87 0.24 6.59
C ALA A 80 5.30 0.44 7.11
N LEU A 81 5.53 0.32 8.45
CA LEU A 81 6.88 0.36 9.02
C LEU A 81 7.77 -0.74 8.42
N SER A 82 7.26 -1.98 8.34
CA SER A 82 8.03 -3.11 7.81
C SER A 82 8.43 -2.90 6.34
N VAL A 83 7.49 -2.45 5.50
CA VAL A 83 7.77 -2.13 4.08
C VAL A 83 8.79 -1.00 3.96
N LEU A 84 8.63 0.09 4.73
CA LEU A 84 9.57 1.21 4.71
C LEU A 84 10.98 0.78 5.12
N LEU A 85 11.12 -0.05 6.16
CA LEU A 85 12.42 -0.58 6.59
C LEU A 85 13.04 -1.50 5.52
N ALA A 86 12.25 -2.42 4.94
CA ALA A 86 12.71 -3.28 3.85
C ALA A 86 13.20 -2.46 2.64
N MET A 87 12.62 -1.29 2.39
CA MET A 87 13.01 -0.34 1.34
C MET A 87 14.09 0.67 1.78
N GLY A 88 14.66 0.56 2.97
CA GLY A 88 15.76 1.42 3.44
C GLY A 88 15.34 2.79 3.99
N VAL A 89 14.05 3.01 4.24
CA VAL A 89 13.56 4.25 4.84
C VAL A 89 13.61 4.13 6.35
N ASP A 90 14.37 4.98 7.03
CA ASP A 90 14.40 5.05 8.50
C ASP A 90 13.08 5.59 9.06
N ALA A 91 12.14 4.67 9.34
CA ALA A 91 10.81 4.96 9.85
C ALA A 91 10.58 4.52 11.30
N LYS A 92 11.61 3.99 11.99
CA LYS A 92 11.51 3.60 13.41
C LYS A 92 11.13 4.79 14.27
N GLY A 93 10.09 4.61 15.09
CA GLY A 93 9.57 5.68 15.95
C GLY A 93 8.80 6.80 15.24
N LYS A 94 8.70 6.78 13.90
CA LYS A 94 8.09 7.85 13.11
C LYS A 94 6.68 7.51 12.58
N VAL A 95 6.23 6.25 12.74
CA VAL A 95 4.91 5.83 12.29
C VAL A 95 3.79 6.26 13.25
N SER A 96 2.64 6.63 12.73
CA SER A 96 1.47 7.06 13.50
C SER A 96 0.76 5.92 14.22
N SER A 97 -0.22 6.26 15.06
CA SER A 97 -1.13 5.32 15.70
C SER A 97 -2.53 5.89 15.77
N SER A 98 -3.54 5.05 15.66
CA SER A 98 -4.93 5.38 15.97
C SER A 98 -5.29 5.20 17.46
N MET A 99 -4.35 4.69 18.27
CA MET A 99 -4.55 4.48 19.70
C MET A 99 -4.21 5.75 20.51
N PRO A 100 -4.73 5.91 21.73
CA PRO A 100 -4.40 7.05 22.61
C PRO A 100 -2.90 7.19 22.89
N PHE A 101 -2.16 6.08 22.85
CA PHE A 101 -0.69 6.06 22.93
C PHE A 101 -0.15 5.27 21.73
N ASN A 102 1.08 5.60 21.32
CA ASN A 102 1.70 4.92 20.19
C ASN A 102 2.66 3.84 20.68
N PRO A 103 2.36 2.54 20.50
CA PRO A 103 3.21 1.44 20.93
C PRO A 103 4.40 1.25 19.99
N HIS A 104 5.30 2.22 19.89
CA HIS A 104 6.45 2.21 18.97
C HIS A 104 7.30 0.96 19.13
N ASP A 105 7.64 0.56 20.37
CA ASP A 105 8.48 -0.62 20.63
C ASP A 105 7.86 -1.90 20.11
N LEU A 106 6.53 -2.07 20.28
CA LEU A 106 5.81 -3.24 19.75
C LEU A 106 5.86 -3.26 18.23
N LYS A 107 5.64 -2.12 17.60
CA LYS A 107 5.68 -2.01 16.13
C LYS A 107 7.07 -2.30 15.58
N ILE A 108 8.11 -1.74 16.21
CA ILE A 108 9.51 -1.97 15.82
C ILE A 108 9.87 -3.45 15.96
N LYS A 109 9.60 -4.06 17.13
CA LYS A 109 9.86 -5.49 17.34
C LYS A 109 9.12 -6.37 16.33
N THR A 110 7.87 -6.03 16.01
CA THR A 110 7.09 -6.79 15.03
C THR A 110 7.67 -6.66 13.62
N ALA A 111 8.08 -5.45 13.23
CA ALA A 111 8.68 -5.20 11.94
C ALA A 111 10.06 -5.88 11.80
N GLU A 112 10.89 -5.80 12.84
CA GLU A 112 12.19 -6.48 12.87
C GLU A 112 12.05 -8.00 12.78
N ALA A 113 11.12 -8.59 13.55
CA ALA A 113 10.82 -10.02 13.45
C ALA A 113 10.29 -10.43 12.07
N ALA A 114 9.57 -9.53 11.39
CA ALA A 114 9.10 -9.77 10.04
C ALA A 114 10.24 -9.78 9.00
N LEU A 115 11.19 -8.82 9.10
CA LEU A 115 12.36 -8.78 8.25
C LEU A 115 13.27 -10.01 8.49
N GLU A 116 13.50 -10.36 9.76
CA GLU A 116 14.29 -11.55 10.14
C GLU A 116 13.66 -12.83 9.55
N ALA A 117 12.34 -13.02 9.70
CA ALA A 117 11.64 -14.18 9.16
C ALA A 117 11.64 -14.24 7.62
N ALA A 118 11.75 -13.09 6.97
CA ALA A 118 11.88 -12.98 5.52
C ALA A 118 13.33 -13.12 5.04
N GLU A 119 14.30 -13.18 5.96
CA GLU A 119 15.74 -13.16 5.67
C GLU A 119 16.17 -11.89 4.89
N ILE A 120 15.62 -10.72 5.26
CA ILE A 120 15.84 -9.43 4.60
C ILE A 120 16.59 -8.48 5.53
N GLU A 121 17.63 -7.85 5.04
CA GLU A 121 18.24 -6.69 5.70
C GLU A 121 17.47 -5.39 5.40
N ALA A 122 17.60 -4.42 6.30
CA ALA A 122 16.98 -3.11 6.08
C ALA A 122 17.59 -2.44 4.82
N GLY A 123 16.73 -2.08 3.87
CA GLY A 123 17.13 -1.47 2.60
C GLY A 123 17.44 -2.43 1.46
N GLU A 124 17.40 -3.72 1.70
CA GLU A 124 17.71 -4.73 0.68
C GLU A 124 16.76 -4.63 -0.53
N PHE A 125 15.49 -4.28 -0.30
CA PHE A 125 14.49 -4.13 -1.36
C PHE A 125 14.23 -2.68 -1.75
N ALA A 126 15.22 -1.79 -1.67
CA ALA A 126 15.10 -0.40 -2.09
C ALA A 126 14.61 -0.25 -3.54
N ASP A 127 15.12 -1.10 -4.43
CA ASP A 127 14.80 -1.12 -5.86
C ASP A 127 13.80 -2.23 -6.25
N GLU A 128 13.38 -3.07 -5.29
CA GLU A 128 12.44 -4.17 -5.48
C GLU A 128 11.18 -4.02 -4.61
N PRO A 129 10.38 -2.94 -4.81
CA PRO A 129 9.30 -2.59 -3.91
C PRO A 129 8.21 -3.66 -3.80
N ILE A 130 7.99 -4.46 -4.85
CA ILE A 130 7.01 -5.54 -4.84
C ILE A 130 7.49 -6.73 -4.01
N MET A 131 8.80 -6.98 -3.95
CA MET A 131 9.37 -7.98 -3.04
C MET A 131 9.20 -7.55 -1.59
N ALA A 132 9.50 -6.27 -1.26
CA ALA A 132 9.23 -5.73 0.08
C ALA A 132 7.77 -5.93 0.51
N VAL A 133 6.83 -5.58 -0.37
CA VAL A 133 5.39 -5.72 -0.11
C VAL A 133 4.96 -7.18 0.01
N SER A 134 5.47 -8.08 -0.84
CA SER A 134 5.16 -9.51 -0.80
C SER A 134 5.63 -10.16 0.50
N SER A 135 6.79 -9.76 0.98
CA SER A 135 7.39 -10.33 2.18
C SER A 135 6.76 -9.83 3.47
N VAL A 136 6.60 -8.50 3.63
CA VAL A 136 6.24 -7.86 4.90
C VAL A 136 5.13 -6.81 4.80
N GLY A 137 4.41 -6.76 3.69
CA GLY A 137 3.39 -5.76 3.42
C GLY A 137 1.96 -6.20 3.73
N ASP A 138 1.01 -5.49 3.12
CA ASP A 138 -0.42 -5.69 3.19
C ASP A 138 -1.01 -5.55 1.78
N PRO A 139 -2.12 -6.26 1.41
CA PRO A 139 -2.74 -6.16 0.08
C PRO A 139 -3.10 -4.73 -0.35
N MET A 140 -3.29 -3.83 0.60
CA MET A 140 -3.52 -2.41 0.34
C MET A 140 -2.34 -1.76 -0.38
N HIS A 141 -1.10 -2.11 -0.04
CA HIS A 141 0.08 -1.47 -0.64
C HIS A 141 0.14 -1.62 -2.17
N PRO A 142 0.09 -2.84 -2.75
CA PRO A 142 0.12 -3.00 -4.21
C PRO A 142 -1.15 -2.47 -4.86
N ALA A 143 -2.31 -2.56 -4.19
CA ALA A 143 -3.57 -2.03 -4.70
C ALA A 143 -3.52 -0.51 -4.87
N LEU A 144 -3.12 0.23 -3.85
CA LEU A 144 -3.04 1.68 -3.93
C LEU A 144 -1.89 2.14 -4.82
N ALA A 145 -0.73 1.48 -4.76
CA ALA A 145 0.38 1.79 -5.65
C ALA A 145 -0.03 1.64 -7.12
N GLY A 146 -0.72 0.56 -7.47
CA GLY A 146 -1.23 0.34 -8.81
C GLY A 146 -2.24 1.40 -9.25
N LEU A 147 -3.23 1.73 -8.40
CA LEU A 147 -4.21 2.79 -8.68
C LEU A 147 -3.51 4.14 -8.95
N VAL A 148 -2.54 4.50 -8.12
CA VAL A 148 -1.76 5.75 -8.30
C VAL A 148 -0.96 5.70 -9.59
N LEU A 149 -0.20 4.63 -9.85
CA LEU A 149 0.63 4.48 -11.06
C LEU A 149 -0.19 4.51 -12.36
N GLY A 150 -1.40 3.96 -12.31
CA GLY A 150 -2.33 3.99 -13.45
C GLY A 150 -2.91 5.39 -13.66
N ALA A 151 -3.49 5.97 -12.62
CA ALA A 151 -4.23 7.23 -12.73
C ALA A 151 -3.34 8.45 -12.93
N ALA A 152 -2.17 8.53 -12.27
CA ALA A 152 -1.31 9.71 -12.27
C ALA A 152 -0.72 10.07 -13.64
N LYS A 153 -0.81 9.18 -14.62
CA LYS A 153 -0.46 9.47 -16.02
C LYS A 153 -1.47 10.39 -16.71
N HIS A 154 -2.67 10.49 -16.19
CA HIS A 154 -3.81 11.11 -16.86
C HIS A 154 -4.41 12.26 -16.04
N VAL A 155 -4.49 12.13 -14.72
CA VAL A 155 -5.09 13.12 -13.81
C VAL A 155 -4.26 13.29 -12.54
N PRO A 156 -4.37 14.41 -11.83
CA PRO A 156 -3.81 14.57 -10.49
C PRO A 156 -4.37 13.53 -9.53
N VAL A 157 -3.50 12.96 -8.67
CA VAL A 157 -3.89 12.01 -7.62
C VAL A 157 -3.48 12.55 -6.26
N ILE A 158 -4.44 12.66 -5.36
CA ILE A 158 -4.24 13.06 -3.96
C ILE A 158 -4.25 11.80 -3.11
N MET A 159 -3.14 11.50 -2.46
CA MET A 159 -3.01 10.39 -1.52
C MET A 159 -3.43 10.86 -0.12
N ALA A 160 -4.65 10.52 0.29
CA ALA A 160 -5.24 10.97 1.54
C ALA A 160 -4.98 9.98 2.67
N GLY A 161 -3.99 10.24 3.51
CA GLY A 161 -3.65 9.38 4.64
C GLY A 161 -2.33 9.79 5.30
N GLY A 162 -1.89 8.97 6.25
CA GLY A 162 -0.67 9.16 7.01
C GLY A 162 0.44 8.16 6.64
N THR A 163 0.90 7.41 7.62
CA THR A 163 2.03 6.47 7.50
C THR A 163 1.83 5.42 6.40
N GLN A 164 0.62 4.86 6.27
CA GLN A 164 0.34 3.87 5.23
C GLN A 164 0.50 4.46 3.84
N MET A 165 0.02 5.70 3.62
CA MET A 165 0.21 6.40 2.36
C MET A 165 1.67 6.74 2.08
N ALA A 166 2.48 7.01 3.12
CA ALA A 166 3.91 7.19 2.96
C ALA A 166 4.59 5.91 2.44
N ALA A 167 4.21 4.74 2.97
CA ALA A 167 4.72 3.46 2.46
C ALA A 167 4.26 3.20 1.01
N VAL A 168 2.99 3.48 0.68
CA VAL A 168 2.49 3.40 -0.70
C VAL A 168 3.28 4.34 -1.62
N LEU A 169 3.56 5.57 -1.20
CA LEU A 169 4.36 6.52 -1.98
C LEU A 169 5.78 6.00 -2.23
N ALA A 170 6.43 5.40 -1.23
CA ALA A 170 7.74 4.78 -1.40
C ALA A 170 7.70 3.67 -2.47
N VAL A 171 6.68 2.79 -2.41
CA VAL A 171 6.47 1.75 -3.44
C VAL A 171 6.25 2.35 -4.83
N VAL A 172 5.44 3.41 -4.94
CA VAL A 172 5.19 4.10 -6.23
C VAL A 172 6.47 4.68 -6.80
N VAL A 173 7.24 5.42 -5.99
CA VAL A 173 8.48 6.07 -6.43
C VAL A 173 9.52 5.06 -6.89
N ALA A 174 9.76 4.00 -6.11
CA ALA A 174 10.69 2.94 -6.48
C ALA A 174 10.24 2.20 -7.75
N SER A 175 8.94 1.92 -7.90
CA SER A 175 8.39 1.31 -9.13
C SER A 175 8.60 2.18 -10.37
N LEU A 176 8.50 3.51 -10.25
CA LEU A 176 8.78 4.45 -11.35
C LEU A 176 10.27 4.48 -11.69
N SER A 177 11.15 4.50 -10.69
CA SER A 177 12.60 4.47 -10.88
C SER A 177 13.04 3.21 -11.62
N TYR A 178 12.54 2.05 -11.22
CA TYR A 178 12.79 0.78 -11.89
C TYR A 178 12.39 0.79 -13.37
N LEU A 179 11.20 1.34 -13.69
CA LEU A 179 10.70 1.48 -15.05
C LEU A 179 11.53 2.44 -15.91
N LEU A 180 12.12 3.46 -15.31
CA LEU A 180 12.97 4.43 -16.01
C LEU A 180 14.36 3.87 -16.28
N ILE A 181 14.98 3.21 -15.32
CA ILE A 181 16.32 2.61 -15.45
C ILE A 181 16.29 1.43 -16.43
N GLY A 182 15.27 0.56 -16.36
CA GLY A 182 15.13 -0.57 -17.29
C GLY A 182 14.81 -0.19 -18.74
N ARG A 183 14.55 1.10 -19.03
CA ARG A 183 14.39 1.60 -20.42
C ARG A 183 15.67 2.24 -20.99
N LEU A 184 16.69 2.40 -20.17
CA LEU A 184 17.97 3.02 -20.55
C LEU A 184 19.08 2.00 -20.82
N GLY A 185 18.81 0.73 -20.60
CA GLY A 185 19.67 -0.43 -20.94
C GLY A 185 19.07 -1.29 -22.02
#